data_889b6ec8a88a726a92eb0df6e9f6820b
#
_entry.id   889b6ec8a88a726a92eb0df6e9f6820b
#
_cell.length_a   1.000
_cell.length_b   1.000
_cell.length_c   1.000
_cell.angle_alpha   90.00
_cell.angle_beta   90.00
_cell.angle_gamma   90.00
#
_symmetry.space_group_name_H-M   'P 1'
#
loop_
_entity.id
_entity.type
_entity.pdbx_description
1 polymer ?
#
loop_
_entity_poly.entity_id
_entity_poly.type
_entity_poly.pdbx_seq_one_letter_code
_entity_poly.pdbx_strand_id
1 'polypeptide(L)'
;MNGFLLIDKPTGLSSFQVLRKIDHHFHISRNGQKIGHGGTLDPEASGLLVAAIGRATRLLKYFLGSDKHYLADICLGRSTTTDDATGETRQEGPWQHLSRHDVENALTQFRGTIQQIPPDFSALHVQGKRAYHLAAEGKPVHLEPRSVTIYGNTLTHCDLPVSPVISLSIACSGGTYIRSIARDLGQALGTYAHLCALRRTQSCRFDISQAHALNDILDHTALDDLLLPCEKALSHFEAIQLNTHDAFEIMHGYAVDLSAYAPATYRIQCHDNPKLLAVVEIATDRTLNITRIETDRA
;
A
#
# COMPACT_ATOMS: atom_id res chain seq x y z
N MET A 1 -23.28 5.16 -0.88
CA MET A 1 -21.95 5.03 -0.24
C MET A 1 -20.85 5.41 -1.22
N ASN A 2 -20.07 6.45 -0.92
CA ASN A 2 -18.88 6.85 -1.68
C ASN A 2 -17.84 7.39 -0.71
N GLY A 3 -16.67 6.78 -0.60
CA GLY A 3 -15.63 7.26 0.29
C GLY A 3 -14.52 6.24 0.50
N PHE A 4 -13.61 6.57 1.39
CA PHE A 4 -12.52 5.70 1.80
C PHE A 4 -12.80 5.09 3.17
N LEU A 5 -12.42 3.85 3.35
CA LEU A 5 -12.48 3.13 4.62
C LEU A 5 -11.06 2.77 5.04
N LEU A 6 -10.67 3.21 6.22
CA LEU A 6 -9.37 2.89 6.82
C LEU A 6 -9.54 1.69 7.74
N ILE A 7 -8.91 0.58 7.41
CA ILE A 7 -9.10 -0.71 8.06
C ILE A 7 -7.81 -1.13 8.76
N ASP A 8 -7.85 -1.43 10.04
CA ASP A 8 -6.79 -2.19 10.69
C ASP A 8 -7.00 -3.68 10.38
N LYS A 9 -6.28 -4.15 9.35
CA LYS A 9 -6.37 -5.54 8.89
C LYS A 9 -5.76 -6.47 9.93
N PRO A 10 -6.46 -7.50 10.41
CA PRO A 10 -5.86 -8.53 11.22
C PRO A 10 -4.95 -9.44 10.40
N THR A 11 -4.09 -10.22 11.06
CA THR A 11 -3.37 -11.35 10.47
C THR A 11 -4.31 -12.48 10.05
N GLY A 12 -3.85 -13.40 9.21
CA GLY A 12 -4.60 -14.59 8.79
C GLY A 12 -5.63 -14.37 7.67
N LEU A 13 -5.85 -13.13 7.23
CA LEU A 13 -6.76 -12.80 6.14
C LEU A 13 -6.01 -12.02 5.04
N SER A 14 -6.22 -12.41 3.79
CA SER A 14 -5.75 -11.57 2.68
C SER A 14 -6.53 -10.25 2.61
N SER A 15 -5.94 -9.22 2.00
CA SER A 15 -6.63 -7.95 1.75
C SER A 15 -7.96 -8.14 1.02
N PHE A 16 -8.02 -9.07 0.06
CA PHE A 16 -9.23 -9.41 -0.67
C PHE A 16 -10.31 -10.07 0.22
N GLN A 17 -9.91 -10.99 1.12
CA GLN A 17 -10.85 -11.63 2.04
C GLN A 17 -11.47 -10.62 3.03
N VAL A 18 -10.68 -9.66 3.51
CA VAL A 18 -11.18 -8.55 4.34
C VAL A 18 -12.25 -7.76 3.59
N LEU A 19 -11.97 -7.33 2.36
CA LEU A 19 -12.95 -6.61 1.55
C LEU A 19 -14.21 -7.44 1.26
N ARG A 20 -14.06 -8.74 1.00
CA ARG A 20 -15.22 -9.64 0.78
C ARG A 20 -16.12 -9.76 2.01
N LYS A 21 -15.54 -9.80 3.22
CA LYS A 21 -16.33 -9.81 4.46
C LYS A 21 -17.16 -8.54 4.59
N ILE A 22 -16.55 -7.38 4.36
CA ILE A 22 -17.22 -6.07 4.41
C ILE A 22 -18.28 -5.95 3.31
N ASP A 23 -17.96 -6.34 2.07
CA ASP A 23 -18.90 -6.36 0.95
C ASP A 23 -20.12 -7.23 1.23
N HIS A 24 -19.91 -8.43 1.75
CA HIS A 24 -21.00 -9.35 2.10
C HIS A 24 -21.89 -8.79 3.21
N HIS A 25 -21.30 -8.22 4.26
CA HIS A 25 -22.02 -7.70 5.41
C HIS A 25 -22.89 -6.48 5.05
N PHE A 26 -22.34 -5.54 4.31
CA PHE A 26 -23.04 -4.29 3.91
C PHE A 26 -23.70 -4.36 2.53
N HIS A 27 -23.66 -5.50 1.87
CA HIS A 27 -24.27 -5.74 0.55
C HIS A 27 -23.82 -4.74 -0.54
N ILE A 28 -22.55 -4.30 -0.51
CA ILE A 28 -22.02 -3.23 -1.37
C ILE A 28 -22.18 -3.59 -2.85
N SER A 29 -21.68 -4.75 -3.27
CA SER A 29 -21.78 -5.23 -4.65
C SER A 29 -23.21 -5.53 -5.08
N ARG A 30 -24.07 -6.02 -4.17
CA ARG A 30 -25.51 -6.24 -4.45
C ARG A 30 -26.23 -4.94 -4.74
N ASN A 31 -25.81 -3.83 -4.14
CA ASN A 31 -26.33 -2.49 -4.38
C ASN A 31 -25.66 -1.81 -5.60
N GLY A 32 -24.98 -2.56 -6.47
CA GLY A 32 -24.35 -2.06 -7.70
C GLY A 32 -23.09 -1.24 -7.47
N GLN A 33 -22.52 -1.24 -6.28
CA GLN A 33 -21.33 -0.48 -5.94
C GLN A 33 -20.08 -1.37 -5.98
N LYS A 34 -18.91 -0.76 -6.09
CA LYS A 34 -17.61 -1.44 -6.09
C LYS A 34 -16.90 -1.20 -4.77
N ILE A 35 -16.08 -2.15 -4.35
CA ILE A 35 -15.11 -2.01 -3.27
C ILE A 35 -13.73 -2.46 -3.76
N GLY A 36 -12.68 -1.76 -3.35
CA GLY A 36 -11.29 -2.07 -3.72
C GLY A 36 -10.32 -1.52 -2.68
N HIS A 37 -9.02 -1.81 -2.81
CA HIS A 37 -7.99 -1.30 -1.89
C HIS A 37 -6.80 -0.66 -2.63
N GLY A 38 -6.13 0.30 -1.96
CA GLY A 38 -4.99 1.08 -2.45
C GLY A 38 -3.62 0.51 -2.06
N GLY A 39 -3.48 -0.80 -1.96
CA GLY A 39 -2.20 -1.47 -1.66
C GLY A 39 -2.40 -2.75 -0.86
N THR A 40 -1.97 -3.86 -1.45
CA THR A 40 -2.08 -5.20 -0.84
C THR A 40 -1.25 -5.27 0.45
N LEU A 41 -1.79 -5.98 1.45
CA LEU A 41 -1.07 -6.57 2.56
C LEU A 41 -1.17 -8.09 2.42
N ASP A 42 -0.06 -8.78 2.65
CA ASP A 42 -0.02 -10.24 2.67
C ASP A 42 -0.95 -10.79 3.77
N PRO A 43 -1.39 -12.06 3.71
CA PRO A 43 -2.31 -12.63 4.72
C PRO A 43 -1.79 -12.48 6.14
N GLU A 44 -0.51 -12.76 6.39
CA GLU A 44 0.11 -12.70 7.71
C GLU A 44 0.54 -11.27 8.12
N ALA A 45 0.53 -10.32 7.19
CA ALA A 45 0.74 -8.92 7.55
C ALA A 45 -0.51 -8.32 8.17
N SER A 46 -0.34 -7.42 9.13
CA SER A 46 -1.41 -6.65 9.78
C SER A 46 -1.31 -5.16 9.48
N GLY A 47 -2.28 -4.39 9.94
CA GLY A 47 -2.22 -2.94 9.95
C GLY A 47 -3.01 -2.27 8.84
N LEU A 48 -2.67 -1.03 8.53
CA LEU A 48 -3.48 -0.12 7.74
C LEU A 48 -3.71 -0.59 6.31
N LEU A 49 -4.95 -0.93 5.99
CA LEU A 49 -5.45 -1.19 4.64
C LEU A 49 -6.40 -0.06 4.24
N VAL A 50 -6.01 0.72 3.22
CA VAL A 50 -6.86 1.78 2.67
C VAL A 50 -7.79 1.17 1.63
N ALA A 51 -9.08 1.12 1.92
CA ALA A 51 -10.12 0.68 1.01
C ALA A 51 -10.91 1.88 0.46
N ALA A 52 -11.56 1.69 -0.68
CA ALA A 52 -12.49 2.66 -1.25
C ALA A 52 -13.78 1.97 -1.71
N ILE A 53 -14.90 2.67 -1.60
CA ILE A 53 -16.22 2.18 -1.92
C ILE A 53 -16.88 3.10 -2.96
N GLY A 54 -17.66 2.50 -3.85
CA GLY A 54 -18.36 3.21 -4.88
C GLY A 54 -17.44 3.84 -5.92
N ARG A 55 -17.70 5.09 -6.27
CA ARG A 55 -16.89 5.82 -7.26
C ARG A 55 -15.49 6.19 -6.75
N ALA A 56 -15.30 6.25 -5.42
CA ALA A 56 -13.99 6.47 -4.81
C ALA A 56 -12.96 5.39 -5.21
N THR A 57 -13.39 4.20 -5.66
CA THR A 57 -12.49 3.17 -6.19
C THR A 57 -11.65 3.64 -7.37
N ARG A 58 -12.11 4.63 -8.15
CA ARG A 58 -11.35 5.24 -9.25
C ARG A 58 -10.13 6.03 -8.78
N LEU A 59 -10.13 6.45 -7.50
CA LEU A 59 -9.06 7.23 -6.87
C LEU A 59 -7.96 6.35 -6.25
N LEU A 60 -8.16 5.03 -6.18
CA LEU A 60 -7.20 4.10 -5.56
C LEU A 60 -5.81 4.15 -6.20
N LYS A 61 -5.72 4.52 -7.49
CA LYS A 61 -4.43 4.68 -8.19
C LYS A 61 -3.49 5.67 -7.51
N TYR A 62 -4.03 6.71 -6.84
CA TYR A 62 -3.26 7.71 -6.13
C TYR A 62 -2.67 7.21 -4.79
N PHE A 63 -3.11 6.05 -4.31
CA PHE A 63 -2.64 5.43 -3.08
C PHE A 63 -1.70 4.24 -3.32
N LEU A 64 -1.78 3.60 -4.50
CA LEU A 64 -0.97 2.42 -4.82
C LEU A 64 0.54 2.71 -4.79
N GLY A 65 0.98 3.79 -5.43
CA GLY A 65 2.37 4.22 -5.50
C GLY A 65 2.85 5.07 -4.32
N SER A 66 1.99 5.37 -3.34
CA SER A 66 2.34 6.25 -2.23
C SER A 66 3.30 5.60 -1.24
N ASP A 67 3.94 6.43 -0.43
CA ASP A 67 4.85 6.01 0.63
C ASP A 67 4.14 5.23 1.73
N LYS A 68 4.87 4.33 2.38
CA LYS A 68 4.38 3.46 3.45
C LYS A 68 5.38 3.43 4.60
N HIS A 69 4.84 3.18 5.78
CA HIS A 69 5.64 2.92 6.96
C HIS A 69 5.24 1.58 7.58
N TYR A 70 6.26 0.83 7.99
CA TYR A 70 6.10 -0.52 8.52
C TYR A 70 6.88 -0.71 9.83
N LEU A 71 6.32 -1.53 10.70
CA LEU A 71 7.05 -2.25 11.74
C LEU A 71 7.22 -3.68 11.25
N ALA A 72 8.45 -4.19 11.30
CA ALA A 72 8.81 -5.49 10.75
C ALA A 72 9.68 -6.25 11.73
N ASP A 73 9.30 -7.49 12.05
CA ASP A 73 10.15 -8.41 12.79
C ASP A 73 10.83 -9.37 11.80
N ILE A 74 12.14 -9.45 11.89
CA ILE A 74 12.99 -10.25 11.00
C ILE A 74 13.67 -11.32 11.84
N CYS A 75 13.53 -12.58 11.45
CA CYS A 75 14.19 -13.71 12.09
C CYS A 75 15.47 -14.05 11.32
N LEU A 76 16.62 -13.94 11.99
CA LEU A 76 17.95 -14.28 11.48
C LEU A 76 18.20 -15.79 11.56
N GLY A 77 19.14 -16.28 10.76
CA GLY A 77 19.63 -17.67 10.79
C GLY A 77 18.86 -18.64 9.91
N ARG A 78 17.76 -18.22 9.26
CA ARG A 78 16.95 -19.10 8.40
C ARG A 78 16.32 -18.33 7.24
N SER A 79 16.41 -18.91 6.03
CA SER A 79 15.61 -18.47 4.89
C SER A 79 14.43 -19.40 4.62
N THR A 80 13.37 -18.89 4.01
CA THR A 80 12.17 -19.65 3.66
C THR A 80 11.85 -19.50 2.18
N THR A 81 10.96 -20.35 1.67
CA THR A 81 10.54 -20.35 0.26
C THR A 81 9.75 -19.11 -0.14
N THR A 82 9.11 -18.43 0.82
CA THR A 82 8.26 -17.24 0.61
C THR A 82 8.92 -15.94 1.08
N ASP A 83 10.14 -16.00 1.62
CA ASP A 83 10.84 -14.91 2.32
C ASP A 83 10.07 -14.41 3.56
N ASP A 84 9.05 -15.15 4.05
CA ASP A 84 8.31 -14.91 5.29
C ASP A 84 8.12 -16.21 6.09
N ALA A 85 7.47 -16.12 7.25
CA ALA A 85 7.29 -17.25 8.17
C ALA A 85 6.36 -18.37 7.64
N THR A 86 5.63 -18.15 6.53
CA THR A 86 4.69 -19.15 5.98
C THR A 86 5.38 -20.18 5.09
N GLY A 87 6.57 -19.87 4.59
CA GLY A 87 7.33 -20.74 3.69
C GLY A 87 8.08 -21.85 4.42
N GLU A 88 8.35 -22.93 3.68
CA GLU A 88 9.25 -23.99 4.14
C GLU A 88 10.69 -23.46 4.25
N THR A 89 11.44 -23.98 5.22
CA THR A 89 12.86 -23.65 5.37
C THR A 89 13.66 -24.08 4.16
N ARG A 90 14.41 -23.15 3.54
CA ARG A 90 15.34 -23.42 2.44
C ARG A 90 16.77 -23.66 2.93
N GLN A 91 17.23 -22.77 3.81
CA GLN A 91 18.60 -22.77 4.30
C GLN A 91 18.65 -22.27 5.73
N GLU A 92 19.64 -22.76 6.48
CA GLU A 92 19.94 -22.32 7.84
C GLU A 92 21.42 -21.93 7.93
N GLY A 93 21.74 -21.00 8.81
CA GLY A 93 23.10 -20.53 9.05
C GLY A 93 23.28 -19.91 10.43
N PRO A 94 24.53 -19.78 10.89
CA PRO A 94 24.82 -19.23 12.20
C PRO A 94 24.48 -17.75 12.27
N TRP A 95 23.96 -17.30 13.40
CA TRP A 95 23.63 -15.92 13.69
C TRP A 95 24.13 -15.45 15.06
N GLN A 96 24.55 -16.39 15.95
CA GLN A 96 24.92 -16.11 17.33
C GLN A 96 26.19 -15.24 17.46
N HIS A 97 26.97 -15.15 16.39
CA HIS A 97 28.16 -14.29 16.34
C HIS A 97 27.82 -12.82 16.00
N LEU A 98 26.59 -12.54 15.60
CA LEU A 98 26.16 -11.21 15.23
C LEU A 98 25.86 -10.36 16.47
N SER A 99 26.18 -9.09 16.37
CA SER A 99 25.89 -8.06 17.36
C SER A 99 24.89 -7.02 16.83
N ARG A 100 24.36 -6.20 17.72
CA ARG A 100 23.55 -5.04 17.36
C ARG A 100 24.28 -4.13 16.38
N HIS A 101 25.57 -3.91 16.59
CA HIS A 101 26.41 -3.06 15.75
C HIS A 101 26.51 -3.58 14.31
N ASP A 102 26.63 -4.90 14.12
CA ASP A 102 26.68 -5.52 12.80
C ASP A 102 25.37 -5.28 12.04
N VAL A 103 24.22 -5.41 12.71
CA VAL A 103 22.90 -5.13 12.13
C VAL A 103 22.78 -3.65 11.75
N GLU A 104 23.15 -2.72 12.64
CA GLU A 104 23.08 -1.27 12.36
C GLU A 104 23.97 -0.88 11.18
N ASN A 105 25.17 -1.46 11.06
CA ASN A 105 26.06 -1.24 9.92
C ASN A 105 25.45 -1.80 8.61
N ALA A 106 24.94 -3.02 8.63
CA ALA A 106 24.30 -3.63 7.46
C ALA A 106 23.07 -2.81 6.97
N LEU A 107 22.28 -2.27 7.90
CA LEU A 107 21.12 -1.44 7.57
C LEU A 107 21.46 -0.16 6.80
N THR A 108 22.69 0.32 6.86
CA THR A 108 23.12 1.51 6.09
C THR A 108 23.04 1.28 4.58
N GLN A 109 23.23 0.02 4.13
CA GLN A 109 23.16 -0.36 2.71
C GLN A 109 21.73 -0.32 2.16
N PHE A 110 20.72 -0.31 3.03
CA PHE A 110 19.30 -0.29 2.69
C PHE A 110 18.70 1.12 2.86
N ARG A 111 19.47 2.17 2.66
CA ARG A 111 19.00 3.57 2.69
C ARG A 111 19.10 4.22 1.32
N GLY A 112 18.17 5.15 1.05
CA GLY A 112 18.08 5.80 -0.25
C GLY A 112 17.49 4.88 -1.32
N THR A 113 17.85 5.11 -2.58
CA THR A 113 17.36 4.31 -3.70
C THR A 113 18.18 3.06 -3.88
N ILE A 114 17.52 1.90 -3.81
CA ILE A 114 18.13 0.58 -3.95
C ILE A 114 17.48 -0.22 -5.09
N GLN A 115 18.21 -1.20 -5.63
CA GLN A 115 17.66 -2.19 -6.55
C GLN A 115 17.21 -3.41 -5.74
N GLN A 116 15.93 -3.73 -5.81
CA GLN A 116 15.33 -4.84 -5.07
C GLN A 116 14.76 -5.89 -6.02
N ILE A 117 15.12 -7.15 -5.84
CA ILE A 117 14.47 -8.28 -6.51
C ILE A 117 13.24 -8.66 -5.68
N PRO A 118 12.02 -8.55 -6.24
CA PRO A 118 10.80 -8.96 -5.56
C PRO A 118 10.81 -10.44 -5.16
N PRO A 119 10.02 -10.86 -4.15
CA PRO A 119 9.90 -12.27 -3.81
C PRO A 119 9.14 -13.03 -4.91
N ASP A 120 9.46 -14.33 -5.10
CA ASP A 120 8.81 -15.20 -6.08
C ASP A 120 7.28 -15.25 -5.87
N PHE A 121 6.85 -15.25 -4.61
CA PHE A 121 5.44 -15.18 -4.21
C PHE A 121 4.94 -13.73 -4.18
N SER A 122 4.84 -13.10 -5.36
CA SER A 122 4.32 -11.74 -5.51
C SER A 122 3.15 -11.66 -6.50
N ALA A 123 2.41 -10.54 -6.43
CA ALA A 123 1.29 -10.28 -7.35
C ALA A 123 1.74 -9.76 -8.73
N LEU A 124 3.03 -9.71 -9.00
CA LEU A 124 3.60 -9.27 -10.27
C LEU A 124 3.23 -10.22 -11.40
N HIS A 125 3.17 -9.68 -12.62
CA HIS A 125 2.94 -10.49 -13.81
C HIS A 125 4.28 -10.84 -14.47
N VAL A 126 4.45 -12.14 -14.75
CA VAL A 126 5.56 -12.70 -15.52
C VAL A 126 4.94 -13.43 -16.68
N GLN A 127 5.22 -13.02 -17.92
CA GLN A 127 4.69 -13.64 -19.14
C GLN A 127 3.15 -13.82 -19.13
N GLY A 128 2.41 -12.81 -18.61
CA GLY A 128 0.94 -12.82 -18.56
C GLY A 128 0.32 -13.61 -17.41
N LYS A 129 1.12 -14.29 -16.57
CA LYS A 129 0.67 -15.00 -15.36
C LYS A 129 1.18 -14.29 -14.11
N ARG A 130 0.50 -14.44 -13.00
CA ARG A 130 0.98 -13.91 -11.73
C ARG A 130 2.12 -14.76 -11.18
N ALA A 131 3.18 -14.09 -10.67
CA ALA A 131 4.39 -14.75 -10.16
C ALA A 131 4.07 -15.80 -9.09
N TYR A 132 3.17 -15.50 -8.15
CA TYR A 132 2.78 -16.45 -7.10
C TYR A 132 2.13 -17.74 -7.63
N HIS A 133 1.45 -17.74 -8.78
CA HIS A 133 0.93 -18.96 -9.41
C HIS A 133 2.05 -19.82 -9.96
N LEU A 134 3.04 -19.20 -10.62
CA LEU A 134 4.20 -19.93 -11.16
C LEU A 134 5.03 -20.52 -10.01
N ALA A 135 5.26 -19.75 -8.94
CA ALA A 135 5.99 -20.22 -7.77
C ALA A 135 5.28 -21.40 -7.07
N ALA A 136 3.95 -21.33 -6.92
CA ALA A 136 3.16 -22.42 -6.34
C ALA A 136 3.16 -23.69 -7.20
N GLU A 137 3.34 -23.56 -8.53
CA GLU A 137 3.52 -24.68 -9.45
C GLU A 137 4.96 -25.22 -9.46
N GLY A 138 5.87 -24.68 -8.62
CA GLY A 138 7.29 -25.06 -8.60
C GLY A 138 8.08 -24.63 -9.85
N LYS A 139 7.53 -23.70 -10.64
CA LYS A 139 8.20 -23.17 -11.82
C LYS A 139 9.17 -22.06 -11.44
N PRO A 140 10.32 -21.95 -12.13
CA PRO A 140 11.24 -20.85 -11.88
C PRO A 140 10.58 -19.50 -12.22
N VAL A 141 10.73 -18.55 -11.31
CA VAL A 141 10.23 -17.18 -11.48
C VAL A 141 11.44 -16.26 -11.62
N HIS A 142 11.59 -15.63 -12.77
CA HIS A 142 12.60 -14.62 -12.99
C HIS A 142 11.96 -13.24 -12.89
N LEU A 143 12.26 -12.53 -11.82
CA LEU A 143 11.81 -11.16 -11.58
C LEU A 143 12.97 -10.19 -11.73
N GLU A 144 12.76 -9.17 -12.55
CA GLU A 144 13.74 -8.11 -12.74
C GLU A 144 13.86 -7.24 -11.50
N PRO A 145 15.09 -6.78 -11.15
CA PRO A 145 15.28 -5.81 -10.09
C PRO A 145 14.45 -4.55 -10.33
N ARG A 146 13.94 -3.97 -9.25
CA ARG A 146 13.16 -2.74 -9.29
C ARG A 146 13.77 -1.69 -8.38
N SER A 147 13.78 -0.46 -8.86
CA SER A 147 14.20 0.67 -8.07
C SER A 147 13.13 0.99 -7.03
N VAL A 148 13.49 0.98 -5.74
CA VAL A 148 12.66 1.40 -4.62
C VAL A 148 13.46 2.34 -3.71
N THR A 149 12.79 3.22 -2.98
CA THR A 149 13.45 4.16 -2.07
C THR A 149 13.11 3.83 -0.64
N ILE A 150 14.14 3.66 0.19
CA ILE A 150 14.02 3.54 1.64
C ILE A 150 14.37 4.90 2.25
N TYR A 151 13.37 5.62 2.72
CA TYR A 151 13.53 6.95 3.32
C TYR A 151 14.18 6.88 4.70
N GLY A 152 13.93 5.78 5.41
CA GLY A 152 14.54 5.50 6.71
C GLY A 152 14.33 4.08 7.13
N ASN A 153 15.31 3.54 7.85
CA ASN A 153 15.23 2.28 8.56
C ASN A 153 15.91 2.46 9.92
N THR A 154 15.26 1.98 10.96
CA THR A 154 15.75 2.08 12.35
C THR A 154 15.56 0.76 13.04
N LEU A 155 16.62 0.27 13.70
CA LEU A 155 16.58 -0.91 14.57
C LEU A 155 15.90 -0.51 15.89
N THR A 156 14.66 -0.98 16.09
CA THR A 156 13.85 -0.64 17.27
C THR A 156 14.06 -1.64 18.42
N HIS A 157 14.28 -2.92 18.07
CA HIS A 157 14.60 -3.96 19.05
C HIS A 157 15.68 -4.90 18.51
N CYS A 158 16.61 -5.29 19.38
CA CYS A 158 17.67 -6.25 19.06
C CYS A 158 18.23 -6.82 20.36
N ASP A 159 18.04 -8.10 20.57
CA ASP A 159 18.51 -8.84 21.76
C ASP A 159 19.51 -9.93 21.37
N LEU A 160 20.37 -9.64 20.39
CA LEU A 160 21.44 -10.53 19.96
C LEU A 160 22.54 -10.62 21.05
N PRO A 161 23.10 -11.79 21.31
CA PRO A 161 22.84 -13.10 20.68
C PRO A 161 21.79 -13.96 21.40
N VAL A 162 20.93 -13.40 22.24
CA VAL A 162 19.94 -14.16 23.02
C VAL A 162 18.75 -14.59 22.13
N SER A 163 18.30 -13.72 21.25
CA SER A 163 17.20 -13.98 20.33
C SER A 163 17.61 -13.70 18.88
N PRO A 164 17.22 -14.54 17.89
CA PRO A 164 17.47 -14.28 16.49
C PRO A 164 16.53 -13.22 15.90
N VAL A 165 15.56 -12.73 16.65
CA VAL A 165 14.56 -11.78 16.16
C VAL A 165 15.02 -10.36 16.41
N ILE A 166 15.01 -9.56 15.34
CA ILE A 166 15.23 -8.12 15.38
C ILE A 166 14.00 -7.38 14.85
N SER A 167 13.69 -6.21 15.41
CA SER A 167 12.57 -5.39 14.96
C SER A 167 13.06 -4.11 14.31
N LEU A 168 12.46 -3.78 13.15
CA LEU A 168 12.78 -2.61 12.36
C LEU A 168 11.55 -1.72 12.18
N SER A 169 11.78 -0.41 12.18
CA SER A 169 10.86 0.60 11.68
C SER A 169 11.36 1.06 10.31
N ILE A 170 10.53 0.93 9.26
CA ILE A 170 10.93 1.16 7.86
C ILE A 170 9.96 2.12 7.19
N ALA A 171 10.47 3.27 6.70
CA ALA A 171 9.76 4.20 5.83
C ALA A 171 10.25 4.01 4.39
N CYS A 172 9.34 3.76 3.42
CA CYS A 172 9.72 3.41 2.06
C CYS A 172 8.69 3.84 1.01
N SER A 173 9.14 3.91 -0.25
CA SER A 173 8.27 4.15 -1.40
C SER A 173 7.29 3.00 -1.65
N GLY A 174 6.22 3.29 -2.39
CA GLY A 174 5.33 2.25 -2.89
C GLY A 174 6.06 1.20 -3.73
N GLY A 175 5.57 -0.04 -3.65
CA GLY A 175 6.17 -1.18 -4.38
C GLY A 175 7.34 -1.85 -3.69
N THR A 176 7.79 -1.35 -2.53
CA THR A 176 8.84 -1.99 -1.71
C THR A 176 8.31 -3.27 -1.07
N TYR A 177 9.07 -4.36 -1.19
CA TYR A 177 8.81 -5.65 -0.53
C TYR A 177 9.65 -5.77 0.73
N ILE A 178 9.01 -5.73 1.90
CA ILE A 178 9.71 -5.85 3.18
C ILE A 178 10.29 -7.27 3.35
N ARG A 179 9.66 -8.29 2.76
CA ARG A 179 10.19 -9.66 2.68
C ARG A 179 11.55 -9.72 1.99
N SER A 180 11.72 -9.00 0.87
CA SER A 180 13.02 -8.92 0.20
C SER A 180 14.05 -8.18 1.05
N ILE A 181 13.66 -7.12 1.79
CA ILE A 181 14.58 -6.45 2.74
C ILE A 181 15.05 -7.44 3.79
N ALA A 182 14.18 -8.27 4.35
CA ALA A 182 14.54 -9.28 5.36
C ALA A 182 15.54 -10.29 4.79
N ARG A 183 15.25 -10.86 3.60
CA ARG A 183 16.14 -11.78 2.89
C ARG A 183 17.51 -11.16 2.62
N ASP A 184 17.53 -9.99 2.01
CA ASP A 184 18.75 -9.32 1.57
C ASP A 184 19.60 -8.85 2.78
N LEU A 185 18.95 -8.44 3.89
CA LEU A 185 19.63 -8.14 5.16
C LEU A 185 20.34 -9.39 5.73
N GLY A 186 19.69 -10.54 5.70
CA GLY A 186 20.32 -11.81 6.10
C GLY A 186 21.60 -12.08 5.30
N GLN A 187 21.56 -11.88 3.99
CA GLN A 187 22.73 -12.04 3.11
C GLN A 187 23.83 -11.03 3.43
N ALA A 188 23.48 -9.77 3.68
CA ALA A 188 24.44 -8.71 4.04
C ALA A 188 25.13 -9.00 5.39
N LEU A 189 24.46 -9.71 6.28
CA LEU A 189 24.99 -10.16 7.57
C LEU A 189 25.79 -11.49 7.49
N GLY A 190 25.93 -12.09 6.29
CA GLY A 190 26.60 -13.38 6.12
C GLY A 190 25.84 -14.57 6.69
N THR A 191 24.53 -14.44 6.85
CA THR A 191 23.61 -15.47 7.31
C THR A 191 22.35 -15.51 6.43
N TYR A 192 21.27 -16.11 6.91
CA TYR A 192 19.96 -16.11 6.27
C TYR A 192 18.97 -15.36 7.13
N ALA A 193 17.89 -14.85 6.52
CA ALA A 193 16.79 -14.25 7.26
C ALA A 193 15.47 -14.33 6.48
N HIS A 194 14.37 -14.18 7.21
CA HIS A 194 13.03 -14.05 6.65
C HIS A 194 12.19 -13.11 7.53
N LEU A 195 11.10 -12.61 6.97
CA LEU A 195 10.16 -11.77 7.68
C LEU A 195 9.28 -12.62 8.59
N CYS A 196 9.27 -12.34 9.92
CA CYS A 196 8.45 -13.06 10.88
C CYS A 196 7.09 -12.41 11.10
N ALA A 197 7.07 -11.06 11.21
CA ALA A 197 5.85 -10.29 11.38
C ALA A 197 5.95 -8.97 10.62
N LEU A 198 4.81 -8.47 10.16
CA LEU A 198 4.71 -7.20 9.46
C LEU A 198 3.45 -6.45 9.88
N ARG A 199 3.62 -5.18 10.24
CA ARG A 199 2.50 -4.28 10.49
C ARG A 199 2.68 -2.98 9.72
N ARG A 200 1.76 -2.65 8.83
CA ARG A 200 1.76 -1.35 8.16
C ARG A 200 1.12 -0.30 9.04
N THR A 201 1.89 0.67 9.49
CA THR A 201 1.44 1.74 10.37
C THR A 201 0.98 2.98 9.61
N GLN A 202 1.56 3.22 8.41
CA GLN A 202 1.14 4.36 7.58
C GLN A 202 1.05 3.96 6.11
N SER A 203 0.13 4.60 5.39
CA SER A 203 -0.01 4.49 3.93
C SER A 203 -0.44 5.84 3.38
N CYS A 204 0.36 6.41 2.48
CA CYS A 204 0.19 7.81 2.06
C CYS A 204 0.25 8.71 3.31
N ARG A 205 -0.78 9.50 3.52
CA ARG A 205 -0.96 10.39 4.67
C ARG A 205 -1.74 9.80 5.84
N PHE A 206 -2.25 8.58 5.69
CA PHE A 206 -3.07 7.96 6.74
C PHE A 206 -2.19 7.20 7.72
N ASP A 207 -2.54 7.36 8.99
CA ASP A 207 -1.95 6.64 10.11
C ASP A 207 -2.91 5.57 10.63
N ILE A 208 -2.35 4.50 11.19
CA ILE A 208 -3.12 3.36 11.72
C ILE A 208 -4.08 3.77 12.85
N SER A 209 -3.78 4.84 13.58
CA SER A 209 -4.66 5.37 14.64
C SER A 209 -6.00 5.89 14.10
N GLN A 210 -6.11 6.12 12.80
CA GLN A 210 -7.35 6.54 12.14
C GLN A 210 -8.18 5.35 11.61
N ALA A 211 -7.65 4.13 11.73
CA ALA A 211 -8.28 2.94 11.18
C ALA A 211 -9.20 2.26 12.20
N HIS A 212 -10.24 1.62 11.68
CA HIS A 212 -11.15 0.79 12.46
C HIS A 212 -10.74 -0.68 12.37
N ALA A 213 -10.79 -1.41 13.48
CA ALA A 213 -10.58 -2.85 13.45
C ALA A 213 -11.69 -3.53 12.63
N LEU A 214 -11.37 -4.64 11.96
CA LEU A 214 -12.34 -5.33 11.09
C LEU A 214 -13.63 -5.71 11.84
N ASN A 215 -13.52 -6.17 13.08
CA ASN A 215 -14.69 -6.56 13.88
C ASN A 215 -15.55 -5.33 14.20
N ASP A 216 -14.95 -4.21 14.58
CA ASP A 216 -15.68 -2.98 14.88
C ASP A 216 -16.44 -2.48 13.64
N ILE A 217 -15.86 -2.63 12.45
CA ILE A 217 -16.55 -2.31 11.18
C ILE A 217 -17.77 -3.21 10.99
N LEU A 218 -17.63 -4.52 11.23
CA LEU A 218 -18.72 -5.48 11.05
C LEU A 218 -19.81 -5.36 12.12
N ASP A 219 -19.50 -4.79 13.27
CA ASP A 219 -20.50 -4.52 14.33
C ASP A 219 -21.29 -3.22 14.07
N HIS A 220 -20.85 -2.37 13.13
CA HIS A 220 -21.56 -1.15 12.75
C HIS A 220 -22.82 -1.43 11.94
N THR A 221 -23.86 -0.63 12.20
CA THR A 221 -25.15 -0.74 11.49
C THR A 221 -25.13 -0.04 10.13
N ALA A 222 -24.34 1.02 9.99
CA ALA A 222 -24.24 1.83 8.78
C ALA A 222 -22.78 2.11 8.42
N LEU A 223 -22.34 1.64 7.24
CA LEU A 223 -20.98 1.81 6.78
C LEU A 223 -20.64 3.27 6.44
N ASP A 224 -21.64 4.06 6.02
CA ASP A 224 -21.45 5.47 5.65
C ASP A 224 -20.85 6.31 6.80
N ASP A 225 -21.12 5.95 8.06
CA ASP A 225 -20.62 6.64 9.25
C ASP A 225 -19.09 6.47 9.42
N LEU A 226 -18.53 5.40 8.86
CA LEU A 226 -17.10 5.08 8.92
C LEU A 226 -16.32 5.58 7.69
N LEU A 227 -17.03 6.10 6.68
CA LEU A 227 -16.38 6.52 5.45
C LEU A 227 -15.72 7.89 5.57
N LEU A 228 -14.45 7.96 5.24
CA LEU A 228 -13.74 9.21 5.03
C LEU A 228 -14.13 9.79 3.66
N PRO A 229 -14.65 11.03 3.60
CA PRO A 229 -14.96 11.69 2.33
C PRO A 229 -13.76 11.82 1.40
N CYS A 230 -13.99 11.75 0.08
CA CYS A 230 -12.93 11.83 -0.93
C CYS A 230 -12.13 13.12 -0.84
N GLU A 231 -12.77 14.24 -0.49
CA GLU A 231 -12.15 15.55 -0.29
C GLU A 231 -11.08 15.52 0.81
N LYS A 232 -11.41 14.86 1.92
CA LYS A 232 -10.48 14.69 3.06
C LYS A 232 -9.36 13.72 2.68
N ALA A 233 -9.68 12.63 2.00
CA ALA A 233 -8.70 11.62 1.60
C ALA A 233 -7.63 12.17 0.66
N LEU A 234 -7.97 13.11 -0.20
CA LEU A 234 -7.09 13.71 -1.20
C LEU A 234 -6.66 15.14 -0.88
N SER A 235 -6.83 15.60 0.37
CA SER A 235 -6.54 16.98 0.77
C SER A 235 -5.06 17.38 0.63
N HIS A 236 -4.16 16.45 0.35
CA HIS A 236 -2.76 16.72 0.04
C HIS A 236 -2.53 17.24 -1.39
N PHE A 237 -3.47 17.01 -2.30
CA PHE A 237 -3.42 17.65 -3.62
C PHE A 237 -3.98 19.07 -3.51
N GLU A 238 -3.35 20.01 -4.19
CA GLU A 238 -3.84 21.38 -4.32
C GLU A 238 -5.20 21.38 -5.02
N ALA A 239 -6.07 22.33 -4.65
CA ALA A 239 -7.41 22.44 -5.23
C ALA A 239 -7.45 23.50 -6.33
N ILE A 240 -7.95 23.12 -7.50
CA ILE A 240 -8.39 24.05 -8.53
C ILE A 240 -9.87 24.35 -8.26
N GLN A 241 -10.17 25.62 -8.01
CA GLN A 241 -11.52 26.09 -7.79
C GLN A 241 -12.10 26.57 -9.14
N LEU A 242 -13.14 25.90 -9.61
CA LEU A 242 -13.84 26.27 -10.85
C LEU A 242 -15.14 27.00 -10.54
N ASN A 243 -15.56 27.89 -11.44
CA ASN A 243 -16.92 28.42 -11.43
C ASN A 243 -17.92 27.32 -11.82
N THR A 244 -19.21 27.57 -11.65
CA THR A 244 -20.27 26.58 -11.88
C THR A 244 -20.32 26.11 -13.35
N HIS A 245 -20.02 26.98 -14.31
CA HIS A 245 -20.02 26.65 -15.74
C HIS A 245 -18.86 25.68 -16.06
N ASP A 246 -17.62 26.02 -15.69
CA ASP A 246 -16.44 25.18 -15.95
C ASP A 246 -16.49 23.85 -15.17
N ALA A 247 -17.06 23.87 -13.95
CA ALA A 247 -17.33 22.67 -13.18
C ALA A 247 -18.30 21.74 -13.90
N PHE A 248 -19.36 22.27 -14.48
CA PHE A 248 -20.30 21.51 -15.32
C PHE A 248 -19.60 20.94 -16.55
N GLU A 249 -18.86 21.76 -17.30
CA GLU A 249 -18.15 21.35 -18.50
C GLU A 249 -17.19 20.18 -18.24
N ILE A 250 -16.32 20.29 -17.22
CA ILE A 250 -15.35 19.24 -16.90
C ILE A 250 -16.03 17.93 -16.47
N MET A 251 -17.16 18.02 -15.79
CA MET A 251 -17.91 16.84 -15.34
C MET A 251 -18.58 16.11 -16.50
N HIS A 252 -18.98 16.83 -17.56
CA HIS A 252 -19.62 16.25 -18.75
C HIS A 252 -18.62 15.86 -19.84
N GLY A 253 -17.32 16.10 -19.64
CA GLY A 253 -16.27 15.68 -20.56
C GLY A 253 -15.88 16.74 -21.58
N TYR A 254 -16.36 17.95 -21.42
CA TYR A 254 -15.96 19.09 -22.27
C TYR A 254 -14.60 19.63 -21.81
N ALA A 255 -13.95 20.35 -22.72
CA ALA A 255 -12.66 20.94 -22.45
C ALA A 255 -12.79 22.19 -21.56
N VAL A 256 -11.97 22.24 -20.52
CA VAL A 256 -11.82 23.42 -19.66
C VAL A 256 -10.36 23.88 -19.74
N ASP A 257 -10.14 25.19 -19.83
CA ASP A 257 -8.79 25.74 -19.88
C ASP A 257 -8.11 25.69 -18.49
N LEU A 258 -7.12 24.83 -18.37
CA LEU A 258 -6.28 24.68 -17.19
C LEU A 258 -4.82 25.10 -17.46
N SER A 259 -4.56 25.88 -18.53
CA SER A 259 -3.22 26.29 -18.96
C SER A 259 -2.46 27.13 -17.92
N ALA A 260 -3.18 27.81 -17.03
CA ALA A 260 -2.59 28.59 -15.93
C ALA A 260 -1.95 27.72 -14.82
N TYR A 261 -2.24 26.41 -14.77
CA TYR A 261 -1.73 25.53 -13.73
C TYR A 261 -0.48 24.76 -14.18
N ALA A 262 0.49 24.61 -13.28
CA ALA A 262 1.71 23.85 -13.55
C ALA A 262 1.44 22.35 -13.70
N PRO A 263 2.35 21.58 -14.33
CA PRO A 263 2.24 20.11 -14.34
C PRO A 263 2.26 19.52 -12.93
N ALA A 264 1.14 18.97 -12.49
CA ALA A 264 0.95 18.32 -11.20
C ALA A 264 -0.41 17.60 -11.14
N THR A 265 -0.70 16.99 -10.00
CA THR A 265 -2.03 16.42 -9.71
C THR A 265 -2.83 17.38 -8.83
N TYR A 266 -4.04 17.71 -9.25
CA TYR A 266 -4.92 18.65 -8.56
C TYR A 266 -6.28 18.03 -8.27
N ARG A 267 -6.93 18.53 -7.21
CA ARG A 267 -8.35 18.31 -6.95
C ARG A 267 -9.17 19.37 -7.68
N ILE A 268 -10.25 18.98 -8.31
CA ILE A 268 -11.23 19.91 -8.89
C ILE A 268 -12.41 20.06 -7.94
N GLN A 269 -12.72 21.28 -7.58
CA GLN A 269 -13.86 21.67 -6.75
C GLN A 269 -14.61 22.83 -7.40
N CYS A 270 -15.91 22.98 -7.11
CA CYS A 270 -16.68 24.15 -7.49
C CYS A 270 -16.65 25.20 -6.35
N HIS A 271 -16.58 26.48 -6.68
CA HIS A 271 -16.64 27.56 -5.68
C HIS A 271 -17.87 27.46 -4.78
N ASP A 272 -19.01 27.13 -5.36
CA ASP A 272 -20.29 27.08 -4.64
C ASP A 272 -20.54 25.73 -3.94
N ASN A 273 -19.71 24.73 -4.22
CA ASN A 273 -19.81 23.39 -3.63
C ASN A 273 -18.42 22.79 -3.42
N PRO A 274 -17.95 22.69 -2.17
CA PRO A 274 -16.59 22.20 -1.87
C PRO A 274 -16.40 20.70 -2.07
N LYS A 275 -17.41 19.98 -2.55
CA LYS A 275 -17.28 18.55 -2.88
C LYS A 275 -16.24 18.34 -3.97
N LEU A 276 -15.54 17.22 -3.89
CA LEU A 276 -14.62 16.78 -4.92
C LEU A 276 -15.37 16.32 -6.17
N LEU A 277 -15.21 17.05 -7.26
CA LEU A 277 -15.81 16.72 -8.57
C LEU A 277 -14.92 15.74 -9.34
N ALA A 278 -13.64 16.04 -9.40
CA ALA A 278 -12.66 15.26 -10.15
C ALA A 278 -11.24 15.41 -9.57
N VAL A 279 -10.34 14.55 -10.03
CA VAL A 279 -8.90 14.76 -9.92
C VAL A 279 -8.35 14.88 -11.33
N VAL A 280 -7.51 15.88 -11.57
CA VAL A 280 -6.82 16.11 -12.83
C VAL A 280 -5.31 15.93 -12.64
N GLU A 281 -4.70 15.15 -13.52
CA GLU A 281 -3.25 15.06 -13.68
C GLU A 281 -2.87 15.89 -14.91
N ILE A 282 -2.11 16.95 -14.71
CA ILE A 282 -1.55 17.79 -15.77
C ILE A 282 -0.14 17.30 -16.02
N ALA A 283 0.12 16.69 -17.16
CA ALA A 283 1.44 16.21 -17.55
C ALA A 283 2.34 17.35 -18.04
N THR A 284 3.64 17.09 -18.15
CA THR A 284 4.63 18.07 -18.63
C THR A 284 4.40 18.50 -20.07
N ASP A 285 3.81 17.64 -20.90
CA ASP A 285 3.39 17.92 -22.28
C ASP A 285 1.99 18.57 -22.35
N ARG A 286 1.43 18.98 -21.21
CA ARG A 286 0.08 19.56 -21.07
C ARG A 286 -1.08 18.60 -21.34
N THR A 287 -0.84 17.31 -21.48
CA THR A 287 -1.89 16.31 -21.52
C THR A 287 -2.66 16.28 -20.19
N LEU A 288 -3.99 16.27 -20.27
CA LEU A 288 -4.89 16.22 -19.11
C LEU A 288 -5.47 14.82 -18.95
N ASN A 289 -5.27 14.23 -17.79
CA ASN A 289 -5.91 12.97 -17.40
C ASN A 289 -6.89 13.23 -16.26
N ILE A 290 -8.20 13.19 -16.54
CA ILE A 290 -9.25 13.58 -15.61
C ILE A 290 -9.97 12.35 -15.06
N THR A 291 -9.93 12.17 -13.74
CA THR A 291 -10.68 11.14 -13.02
C THR A 291 -11.90 11.76 -12.35
N ARG A 292 -13.09 11.63 -12.96
CA ARG A 292 -14.36 12.19 -12.46
C ARG A 292 -14.96 11.33 -11.37
N ILE A 293 -15.45 11.96 -10.29
CA ILE A 293 -16.04 11.29 -9.13
C ILE A 293 -17.56 11.43 -9.14
N GLU A 294 -18.09 12.62 -9.37
CA GLU A 294 -19.52 12.82 -9.60
C GLU A 294 -19.80 12.78 -11.09
N THR A 295 -20.83 12.08 -11.48
CA THR A 295 -21.52 12.26 -12.74
C THR A 295 -22.99 12.26 -12.35
N ASP A 296 -23.63 13.41 -12.38
CA ASP A 296 -25.08 13.45 -12.42
C ASP A 296 -25.52 12.71 -13.68
N ARG A 297 -25.87 11.43 -13.52
CA ARG A 297 -26.84 10.85 -14.41
C ARG A 297 -28.18 11.12 -13.75
N ALA A 298 -28.85 12.19 -14.24
CA ALA A 298 -30.26 12.36 -14.04
C ALA A 298 -31.01 11.08 -14.42
#